data_c12c5ede14361774c7133fed01485264
#
_entry.id   c12c5ede14361774c7133fed01485264
#
_cell.length_a   1.000
_cell.length_b   1.000
_cell.length_c   1.000
_cell.angle_alpha   90.00
_cell.angle_beta   90.00
_cell.angle_gamma   90.00
#
_symmetry.space_group_name_H-M   'P 1'
#
loop_
_entity.id
_entity.type
_entity.pdbx_description
1 polymer ?
#
loop_
_entity_poly.entity_id
_entity_poly.type
_entity_poly.pdbx_seq_one_letter_code
_entity_poly.pdbx_strand_id
1 'polypeptide(L)'
;MTQKNLRTFSAKPGEVTARWLHVDATDQILGRLASKIATVLMGKHRPTYTRHVDTGDFVVVTNAGKVRLTGRKAETMVYPRYSYHPGGYKEIPYKRVLERHPERIIMEAVRRMLPKNALARKMLKKLKVYASDKHPHTAQEPVPFSL
;
A
#
# COMPACT_ATOMS: atom_id res chain seq x y z
N MET A 1 -1.09 -43.53 20.09
CA MET A 1 -1.54 -42.15 19.80
C MET A 1 -0.34 -41.40 19.28
N THR A 2 -0.31 -41.11 17.98
CA THR A 2 0.81 -40.41 17.32
C THR A 2 0.77 -38.92 17.71
N GLN A 3 1.74 -38.47 18.49
CA GLN A 3 1.89 -37.03 18.77
C GLN A 3 2.12 -36.34 17.43
N LYS A 4 1.09 -35.60 16.93
CA LYS A 4 1.26 -34.66 15.82
C LYS A 4 2.27 -33.62 16.29
N ASN A 5 3.46 -33.59 15.69
CA ASN A 5 4.44 -32.54 15.89
C ASN A 5 3.78 -31.18 15.53
N LEU A 6 3.33 -30.46 16.53
CA LEU A 6 2.77 -29.11 16.43
C LEU A 6 3.91 -28.13 16.09
N ARG A 7 4.49 -28.24 14.90
CA ARG A 7 5.44 -27.26 14.39
C ARG A 7 4.66 -26.07 13.84
N THR A 8 5.00 -24.88 14.30
CA THR A 8 4.48 -23.63 13.71
C THR A 8 4.90 -23.55 12.25
N PHE A 9 3.95 -23.22 11.38
CA PHE A 9 4.21 -23.04 9.96
C PHE A 9 5.15 -21.85 9.74
N SER A 10 6.17 -22.01 8.92
CA SER A 10 7.04 -20.95 8.45
C SER A 10 7.15 -21.05 6.92
N ALA A 11 6.71 -19.98 6.23
CA ALA A 11 6.78 -19.93 4.79
C ALA A 11 8.24 -19.89 4.32
N LYS A 12 8.55 -20.57 3.23
CA LYS A 12 9.86 -20.50 2.59
C LYS A 12 9.85 -19.51 1.42
N PRO A 13 10.95 -18.78 1.19
CA PRO A 13 11.09 -17.97 -0.01
C PRO A 13 10.91 -18.84 -1.27
N GLY A 14 10.05 -18.38 -2.20
CA GLY A 14 9.76 -19.11 -3.44
C GLY A 14 8.52 -20.02 -3.41
N GLU A 15 8.03 -20.43 -2.26
CA GLU A 15 6.77 -21.21 -2.16
C GLU A 15 5.52 -20.32 -2.14
N VAL A 16 5.69 -19.01 -1.99
CA VAL A 16 4.58 -18.07 -1.86
C VAL A 16 4.10 -17.63 -3.23
N THR A 17 2.89 -18.04 -3.61
CA THR A 17 2.19 -17.51 -4.79
C THR A 17 1.47 -16.22 -4.43
N ALA A 18 1.94 -15.08 -4.98
CA ALA A 18 1.29 -13.79 -4.81
C ALA A 18 0.14 -13.63 -5.82
N ARG A 19 -1.02 -13.15 -5.35
CA ARG A 19 -2.18 -12.82 -6.18
C ARG A 19 -2.16 -11.34 -6.55
N TRP A 20 -2.89 -10.99 -7.60
CA TRP A 20 -3.13 -9.62 -7.97
C TRP A 20 -4.52 -9.19 -7.51
N LEU A 21 -4.59 -8.13 -6.74
CA LEU A 21 -5.82 -7.58 -6.19
C LEU A 21 -6.06 -6.19 -6.74
N HIS A 22 -7.29 -5.91 -7.13
CA HIS A 22 -7.72 -4.60 -7.62
C HIS A 22 -8.58 -3.90 -6.56
N VAL A 23 -8.27 -2.64 -6.30
CA VAL A 23 -8.96 -1.79 -5.32
C VAL A 23 -9.33 -0.47 -5.96
N ASP A 24 -10.59 -0.10 -5.90
CA ASP A 24 -11.04 1.23 -6.29
C ASP A 24 -10.97 2.19 -5.08
N ALA A 25 -10.26 3.30 -5.25
CA ALA A 25 -10.10 4.33 -4.23
C ALA A 25 -11.22 5.39 -4.23
N THR A 26 -12.21 5.28 -5.13
CA THR A 26 -13.31 6.24 -5.24
C THR A 26 -14.04 6.36 -3.91
N ASP A 27 -14.15 7.59 -3.39
CA ASP A 27 -14.82 7.95 -2.12
C ASP A 27 -14.30 7.23 -0.86
N GLN A 28 -13.21 6.46 -0.97
CA GLN A 28 -12.61 5.79 0.17
C GLN A 28 -11.83 6.78 1.05
N ILE A 29 -11.92 6.58 2.38
CA ILE A 29 -11.16 7.39 3.34
C ILE A 29 -9.70 6.93 3.31
N LEU A 30 -8.77 7.84 2.96
CA LEU A 30 -7.34 7.56 2.78
C LEU A 30 -6.72 6.69 3.89
N GLY A 31 -6.96 7.04 5.16
CA GLY A 31 -6.35 6.30 6.28
C GLY A 31 -6.82 4.86 6.39
N ARG A 32 -8.14 4.63 6.22
CA ARG A 32 -8.74 3.30 6.25
C ARG A 32 -8.31 2.46 5.05
N LEU A 33 -8.31 3.06 3.86
CA LEU A 33 -7.80 2.45 2.64
C LEU A 33 -6.34 2.01 2.82
N ALA A 34 -5.48 2.92 3.26
CA ALA A 34 -4.04 2.66 3.41
C ALA A 34 -3.74 1.57 4.44
N SER A 35 -4.47 1.50 5.56
CA SER A 35 -4.27 0.45 6.58
C SER A 35 -4.63 -0.94 6.04
N LYS A 36 -5.72 -1.07 5.30
CA LYS A 36 -6.14 -2.33 4.69
C LYS A 36 -5.16 -2.77 3.58
N ILE A 37 -4.72 -1.85 2.72
CA ILE A 37 -3.69 -2.11 1.71
C ILE A 37 -2.39 -2.58 2.38
N ALA A 38 -1.94 -1.91 3.45
CA ALA A 38 -0.74 -2.29 4.17
C ALA A 38 -0.85 -3.72 4.77
N THR A 39 -2.01 -4.10 5.30
CA THR A 39 -2.28 -5.46 5.81
C THR A 39 -2.14 -6.50 4.70
N VAL A 40 -2.66 -6.22 3.50
CA VAL A 40 -2.56 -7.11 2.33
C VAL A 40 -1.12 -7.22 1.84
N LEU A 41 -0.41 -6.10 1.70
CA LEU A 41 0.99 -6.06 1.26
C LEU A 41 1.93 -6.81 2.22
N MET A 42 1.66 -6.77 3.52
CA MET A 42 2.39 -7.54 4.52
C MET A 42 2.03 -9.04 4.50
N GLY A 43 0.90 -9.41 3.91
CA GLY A 43 0.39 -10.78 3.93
C GLY A 43 -0.34 -11.18 5.21
N LYS A 44 -0.68 -10.23 6.09
CA LYS A 44 -1.37 -10.52 7.37
C LYS A 44 -2.80 -11.04 7.21
N HIS A 45 -3.39 -10.93 6.03
CA HIS A 45 -4.69 -11.52 5.70
C HIS A 45 -4.62 -13.03 5.43
N ARG A 46 -3.40 -13.59 5.31
CA ARG A 46 -3.17 -15.00 5.04
C ARG A 46 -2.79 -15.77 6.32
N PRO A 47 -3.28 -16.99 6.52
CA PRO A 47 -2.88 -17.84 7.67
C PRO A 47 -1.39 -18.24 7.60
N THR A 48 -0.80 -18.20 6.41
CA THR A 48 0.62 -18.53 6.15
C THR A 48 1.56 -17.36 6.43
N TYR A 49 1.07 -16.27 7.03
CA TYR A 49 1.88 -15.09 7.33
C TYR A 49 3.14 -15.44 8.12
N THR A 50 4.29 -15.05 7.59
CA THR A 50 5.59 -15.22 8.24
C THR A 50 6.33 -13.88 8.25
N ARG A 51 6.75 -13.42 9.42
CA ARG A 51 7.28 -12.06 9.62
C ARG A 51 8.51 -11.72 8.77
N HIS A 52 9.38 -12.69 8.52
CA HIS A 52 10.66 -12.51 7.81
C HIS A 52 10.58 -12.85 6.32
N VAL A 53 9.44 -13.36 5.84
CA VAL A 53 9.21 -13.70 4.43
C VAL A 53 8.13 -12.80 3.85
N ASP A 54 8.31 -12.40 2.60
CA ASP A 54 7.32 -11.61 1.87
C ASP A 54 6.18 -12.50 1.38
N THR A 55 5.11 -12.60 2.18
CA THR A 55 3.91 -13.40 1.90
C THR A 55 2.74 -12.57 1.36
N GLY A 56 2.97 -11.28 1.09
CA GLY A 56 1.93 -10.35 0.63
C GLY A 56 1.57 -10.50 -0.84
N ASP A 57 0.43 -9.92 -1.21
CA ASP A 57 -0.11 -9.87 -2.56
C ASP A 57 0.25 -8.58 -3.29
N PHE A 58 0.12 -8.58 -4.62
CA PHE A 58 0.17 -7.36 -5.42
C PHE A 58 -1.16 -6.62 -5.30
N VAL A 59 -1.10 -5.29 -5.18
CA VAL A 59 -2.28 -4.44 -5.10
C VAL A 59 -2.22 -3.38 -6.18
N VAL A 60 -3.24 -3.35 -7.02
CA VAL A 60 -3.47 -2.31 -8.03
C VAL A 60 -4.58 -1.41 -7.51
N VAL A 61 -4.28 -0.13 -7.32
CA VAL A 61 -5.24 0.87 -6.87
C VAL A 61 -5.55 1.81 -8.02
N THR A 62 -6.82 1.97 -8.32
CA THR A 62 -7.31 2.91 -9.34
C THR A 62 -8.03 4.09 -8.71
N ASN A 63 -8.30 5.12 -9.50
CA ASN A 63 -8.99 6.34 -9.08
C ASN A 63 -8.36 7.07 -7.87
N ALA A 64 -7.03 7.07 -7.77
CA ALA A 64 -6.33 7.71 -6.66
C ALA A 64 -6.67 9.21 -6.48
N GLY A 65 -7.08 9.89 -7.55
CA GLY A 65 -7.51 11.29 -7.49
C GLY A 65 -8.84 11.53 -6.77
N LYS A 66 -9.66 10.47 -6.58
CA LYS A 66 -10.97 10.55 -5.95
C LYS A 66 -10.97 10.12 -4.46
N VAL A 67 -9.79 9.94 -3.87
CA VAL A 67 -9.65 9.57 -2.46
C VAL A 67 -10.09 10.71 -1.55
N ARG A 68 -10.77 10.38 -0.43
CA ARG A 68 -11.27 11.36 0.54
C ARG A 68 -10.41 11.45 1.79
N LEU A 69 -10.31 12.66 2.32
CA LEU A 69 -9.81 12.93 3.67
C LEU A 69 -10.96 13.33 4.59
N THR A 70 -10.86 13.00 5.87
CA THR A 70 -11.84 13.39 6.88
C THR A 70 -11.37 14.58 7.70
N GLY A 71 -12.31 15.39 8.20
CA GLY A 71 -12.05 16.57 9.01
C GLY A 71 -11.30 17.66 8.21
N ARG A 72 -10.54 18.50 8.90
CA ARG A 72 -9.78 19.62 8.29
C ARG A 72 -8.48 19.21 7.62
N LYS A 73 -8.17 17.89 7.50
CA LYS A 73 -6.91 17.42 6.92
C LYS A 73 -6.69 17.86 5.48
N ALA A 74 -7.75 18.02 4.70
CA ALA A 74 -7.64 18.50 3.32
C ALA A 74 -7.04 19.92 3.22
N GLU A 75 -7.17 20.73 4.27
CA GLU A 75 -6.67 22.11 4.32
C GLU A 75 -5.32 22.20 5.03
N THR A 76 -5.14 21.45 6.12
CA THR A 76 -3.98 21.55 7.00
C THR A 76 -2.85 20.61 6.67
N MET A 77 -3.13 19.52 5.89
CA MET A 77 -2.12 18.51 5.60
C MET A 77 -1.08 19.00 4.60
N VAL A 78 0.19 18.89 4.98
CA VAL A 78 1.35 19.23 4.14
C VAL A 78 2.25 18.02 3.94
N TYR A 79 2.93 17.97 2.80
CA TYR A 79 3.94 17.00 2.47
C TYR A 79 5.32 17.67 2.52
N PRO A 80 6.14 17.39 3.55
CA PRO A 80 7.48 17.95 3.64
C PRO A 80 8.40 17.33 2.60
N ARG A 81 9.24 18.17 2.01
CA ARG A 81 10.34 17.78 1.14
C ARG A 81 11.59 18.51 1.59
N TYR A 82 12.68 17.78 1.78
CA TYR A 82 13.97 18.31 2.14
C TYR A 82 15.02 17.90 1.11
N SER A 83 15.79 18.86 0.60
CA SER A 83 16.82 18.65 -0.41
C SER A 83 18.21 18.39 0.16
N TYR A 84 18.35 18.35 1.50
CA TYR A 84 19.61 18.20 2.23
C TYR A 84 20.60 19.37 2.07
N HIS A 85 20.15 20.52 1.57
CA HIS A 85 20.90 21.77 1.52
C HIS A 85 20.32 22.81 2.50
N PRO A 86 21.13 23.79 2.96
CA PRO A 86 20.62 24.92 3.75
C PRO A 86 19.43 25.59 3.05
N GLY A 87 18.34 25.85 3.78
CA GLY A 87 17.11 26.43 3.22
C GLY A 87 16.30 25.49 2.30
N GLY A 88 16.70 24.23 2.15
CA GLY A 88 16.06 23.26 1.25
C GLY A 88 14.79 22.59 1.77
N TYR A 89 14.27 22.96 2.95
CA TYR A 89 13.00 22.48 3.46
C TYR A 89 11.83 23.18 2.77
N LYS A 90 10.91 22.40 2.21
CA LYS A 90 9.71 22.91 1.53
C LYS A 90 8.49 22.10 1.97
N GLU A 91 7.40 22.78 2.24
CA GLU A 91 6.10 22.20 2.53
C GLU A 91 5.18 22.33 1.31
N ILE A 92 4.64 21.21 0.86
CA ILE A 92 3.73 21.16 -0.28
C ILE A 92 2.33 20.87 0.25
N PRO A 93 1.34 21.77 0.08
CA PRO A 93 -0.04 21.53 0.50
C PRO A 93 -0.64 20.30 -0.18
N TYR A 94 -1.50 19.58 0.53
CA TYR A 94 -2.20 18.38 0.03
C TYR A 94 -2.89 18.64 -1.31
N LYS A 95 -3.62 19.74 -1.45
CA LYS A 95 -4.34 20.10 -2.69
C LYS A 95 -3.41 20.09 -3.91
N ARG A 96 -2.23 20.69 -3.78
CA ARG A 96 -1.24 20.72 -4.86
C ARG A 96 -0.66 19.35 -5.21
N VAL A 97 -0.53 18.47 -4.20
CA VAL A 97 -0.09 17.09 -4.45
C VAL A 97 -1.18 16.29 -5.14
N LEU A 98 -2.45 16.47 -4.74
CA LEU A 98 -3.60 15.81 -5.35
C LEU A 98 -3.74 16.16 -6.84
N GLU A 99 -3.56 17.43 -7.20
CA GLU A 99 -3.65 17.90 -8.58
C GLU A 99 -2.52 17.36 -9.48
N ARG A 100 -1.30 17.30 -8.96
CA ARG A 100 -0.12 16.93 -9.76
C ARG A 100 0.22 15.45 -9.75
N HIS A 101 0.16 14.84 -8.59
CA HIS A 101 0.61 13.46 -8.35
C HIS A 101 -0.29 12.77 -7.32
N PRO A 102 -1.56 12.45 -7.63
CA PRO A 102 -2.50 11.84 -6.69
C PRO A 102 -2.02 10.47 -6.19
N GLU A 103 -1.28 9.71 -7.01
CA GLU A 103 -0.72 8.41 -6.64
C GLU A 103 0.21 8.50 -5.42
N ARG A 104 0.95 9.60 -5.32
CA ARG A 104 1.90 9.84 -4.22
C ARG A 104 1.21 9.87 -2.87
N ILE A 105 -0.03 10.34 -2.79
CA ILE A 105 -0.80 10.45 -1.55
C ILE A 105 -1.01 9.07 -0.94
N ILE A 106 -1.49 8.12 -1.75
CA ILE A 106 -1.73 6.74 -1.31
C ILE A 106 -0.41 6.03 -1.01
N MET A 107 0.58 6.16 -1.90
CA MET A 107 1.89 5.54 -1.71
C MET A 107 2.57 5.99 -0.40
N GLU A 108 2.56 7.29 -0.08
CA GLU A 108 3.13 7.82 1.15
C GLU A 108 2.37 7.37 2.40
N ALA A 109 1.02 7.32 2.32
CA ALA A 109 0.20 6.82 3.41
C ALA A 109 0.51 5.36 3.73
N VAL A 110 0.55 4.49 2.71
CA VAL A 110 0.88 3.06 2.86
C VAL A 110 2.33 2.88 3.33
N ARG A 111 3.28 3.61 2.74
CA ARG A 111 4.70 3.55 3.13
C ARG A 111 4.92 3.81 4.62
N ARG A 112 4.18 4.78 5.17
CA ARG A 112 4.26 5.12 6.61
C ARG A 112 3.63 4.08 7.52
N MET A 113 2.72 3.23 7.00
CA MET A 113 2.08 2.14 7.73
C MET A 113 2.84 0.81 7.64
N LEU A 114 3.77 0.68 6.70
CA LEU A 114 4.66 -0.48 6.58
C LEU A 114 5.83 -0.39 7.57
N PRO A 115 6.43 -1.52 7.99
CA PRO A 115 7.63 -1.56 8.80
C PRO A 115 8.80 -0.79 8.13
N LYS A 116 9.70 -0.19 8.92
CA LYS A 116 10.84 0.57 8.39
C LYS A 116 12.06 -0.34 8.15
N ASN A 117 11.92 -1.33 7.26
CA ASN A 117 13.00 -2.30 6.98
C ASN A 117 13.16 -2.56 5.46
N ALA A 118 14.16 -3.36 5.10
CA ALA A 118 14.42 -3.74 3.72
C ALA A 118 13.27 -4.55 3.09
N LEU A 119 12.60 -5.40 3.89
CA LEU A 119 11.46 -6.21 3.45
C LEU A 119 10.28 -5.32 3.03
N ALA A 120 9.97 -4.28 3.80
CA ALA A 120 8.90 -3.33 3.46
C ALA A 120 9.15 -2.59 2.14
N ARG A 121 10.42 -2.33 1.79
CA ARG A 121 10.74 -1.76 0.48
C ARG A 121 10.39 -2.71 -0.68
N LYS A 122 10.54 -4.03 -0.48
CA LYS A 122 10.09 -5.07 -1.45
C LYS A 122 8.56 -5.11 -1.51
N MET A 123 7.89 -5.11 -0.35
CA MET A 123 6.41 -5.07 -0.26
C MET A 123 5.83 -3.83 -0.96
N LEU A 124 6.44 -2.66 -0.77
CA LEU A 124 5.97 -1.41 -1.38
C LEU A 124 6.06 -1.45 -2.92
N LYS A 125 7.01 -2.18 -3.51
CA LYS A 125 7.10 -2.36 -4.97
C LYS A 125 5.91 -3.13 -5.55
N LYS A 126 5.20 -3.92 -4.73
CA LYS A 126 3.97 -4.64 -5.11
C LYS A 126 2.75 -3.73 -5.16
N LEU A 127 2.82 -2.51 -4.62
CA LEU A 127 1.76 -1.52 -4.73
C LEU A 127 1.89 -0.76 -6.04
N LYS A 128 0.84 -0.80 -6.86
CA LYS A 128 0.69 -0.05 -8.10
C LYS A 128 -0.50 0.89 -7.97
N VAL A 129 -0.27 2.19 -8.11
CA VAL A 129 -1.31 3.20 -7.92
C VAL A 129 -1.47 4.01 -9.19
N TYR A 130 -2.73 4.22 -9.61
CA TYR A 130 -3.10 4.95 -10.82
C TYR A 130 -4.10 6.06 -10.50
N ALA A 131 -3.91 7.21 -11.12
CA ALA A 131 -4.77 8.38 -10.93
C ALA A 131 -6.20 8.15 -11.44
N SER A 132 -6.33 7.45 -12.58
CA SER A 132 -7.58 7.11 -13.25
C SER A 132 -8.01 5.66 -13.01
N ASP A 133 -9.07 5.24 -13.69
CA ASP A 133 -9.57 3.87 -13.70
C ASP A 133 -8.73 2.91 -14.56
N LYS A 134 -7.99 3.45 -15.55
CA LYS A 134 -7.17 2.66 -16.48
C LYS A 134 -5.85 2.25 -15.85
N HIS A 135 -5.51 0.97 -16.00
CA HIS A 135 -4.23 0.41 -15.57
C HIS A 135 -3.67 -0.57 -16.62
N PRO A 136 -2.35 -0.73 -16.76
CA PRO A 136 -1.71 -1.60 -17.75
C PRO A 136 -1.69 -3.09 -17.36
N HIS A 137 -2.22 -3.47 -16.18
CA HIS A 137 -2.12 -4.81 -15.62
C HIS A 137 -3.30 -5.72 -16.00
N THR A 138 -3.80 -5.64 -17.23
CA THR A 138 -4.90 -6.50 -17.70
C THR A 138 -4.47 -7.96 -17.82
N ALA A 139 -3.24 -8.21 -18.27
CA ALA A 139 -2.69 -9.56 -18.40
C ALA A 139 -2.52 -10.31 -17.07
N GLN A 140 -2.47 -9.61 -15.95
CA GLN A 140 -2.39 -10.20 -14.62
C GLN A 140 -3.75 -10.52 -14.00
N GLU A 141 -4.84 -10.16 -14.66
CA GLU A 141 -6.23 -10.40 -14.23
C GLU A 141 -6.47 -10.07 -12.75
N PRO A 142 -6.25 -8.81 -12.32
CA PRO A 142 -6.38 -8.46 -10.92
C PRO A 142 -7.81 -8.66 -10.42
N VAL A 143 -7.96 -9.45 -9.35
CA VAL A 143 -9.26 -9.80 -8.76
C VAL A 143 -9.77 -8.61 -7.95
N PRO A 144 -11.04 -8.20 -8.13
CA PRO A 144 -11.64 -7.15 -7.30
C PRO A 144 -11.58 -7.52 -5.82
N PHE A 145 -11.09 -6.61 -5.00
CA PHE A 145 -10.97 -6.76 -3.56
C PHE A 145 -11.75 -5.66 -2.85
N SER A 146 -12.90 -6.05 -2.25
CA SER A 146 -13.66 -5.13 -1.40
C SER A 146 -12.97 -4.98 -0.04
N LEU A 147 -12.69 -3.76 0.32
CA LEU A 147 -12.00 -3.40 1.56
C LEU A 147 -12.94 -3.28 2.76
#